data_6cf3eb37f9820e161a04d491b20b3005
#
_entry.id   6cf3eb37f9820e161a04d491b20b3005
#
_cell.length_a   1.000
_cell.length_b   1.000
_cell.length_c   1.000
_cell.angle_alpha   90.00
_cell.angle_beta   90.00
_cell.angle_gamma   90.00
#
_symmetry.space_group_name_H-M   'P 1'
#
loop_
_entity.id
_entity.type
_entity.pdbx_description
1 polymer ?
#
loop_
_entity_poly.entity_id
_entity_poly.type
_entity_poly.pdbx_seq_one_letter_code
_entity_poly.pdbx_strand_id
1 'polypeptide(L)'
;LFEIDTALRPNGNSGLLVTSFDAYEKYQTQRGSNTAWTWEHQAMTRARFVLGNEALAARFDAVREAVITAPRDATALAYEIVAMREKVRAAHLVRGERFDVKHSAGGMVDVEFVVQYLVLLHSREHPALRANTGNINLLRRAEAAGLLPAGVGEDAANAYRRLRQVQ
;
A
#
# COMPACT_ATOMS: atom_id res chain seq x y z
N LEU A 1 -25.08 -3.05 -7.82
CA LEU A 1 -24.10 -4.02 -7.27
C LEU A 1 -22.73 -3.60 -7.74
N PHE A 2 -21.76 -3.57 -6.83
CA PHE A 2 -20.38 -3.30 -7.16
C PHE A 2 -19.67 -4.61 -7.52
N GLU A 3 -18.78 -4.56 -8.52
CA GLU A 3 -17.91 -5.68 -8.83
C GLU A 3 -16.86 -5.84 -7.71
N ILE A 4 -16.64 -7.08 -7.29
CA ILE A 4 -15.63 -7.40 -6.29
C ILE A 4 -14.38 -7.86 -7.04
N ASP A 5 -13.31 -7.06 -6.96
CA ASP A 5 -12.00 -7.43 -7.49
C ASP A 5 -11.33 -8.43 -6.53
N THR A 6 -11.06 -9.62 -7.03
CA THR A 6 -10.38 -10.70 -6.32
C THR A 6 -8.97 -10.98 -6.86
N ALA A 7 -8.44 -10.12 -7.73
CA ALA A 7 -7.13 -10.32 -8.35
C ALA A 7 -5.98 -10.25 -7.34
N LEU A 8 -6.13 -9.44 -6.28
CA LEU A 8 -5.12 -9.32 -5.22
C LEU A 8 -5.27 -10.46 -4.21
N ARG A 9 -4.66 -11.61 -4.52
CA ARG A 9 -4.59 -12.79 -3.68
C ARG A 9 -3.28 -13.55 -3.91
N PRO A 10 -2.88 -14.48 -3.02
CA PRO A 10 -1.67 -15.30 -3.22
C PRO A 10 -1.61 -15.90 -4.63
N ASN A 11 -0.52 -15.66 -5.34
CA ASN A 11 -0.31 -16.05 -6.74
C ASN A 11 -1.27 -15.40 -7.76
N GLY A 12 -1.96 -14.32 -7.40
CA GLY A 12 -2.86 -13.59 -8.29
C GLY A 12 -3.90 -14.50 -8.96
N ASN A 13 -4.19 -14.28 -10.23
CA ASN A 13 -5.20 -15.07 -10.96
C ASN A 13 -4.84 -16.56 -11.17
N SER A 14 -3.58 -16.95 -10.96
CA SER A 14 -3.15 -18.34 -10.98
C SER A 14 -3.40 -19.06 -9.66
N GLY A 15 -3.62 -18.33 -8.57
CA GLY A 15 -3.85 -18.88 -7.24
C GLY A 15 -5.30 -19.26 -6.98
N LEU A 16 -5.50 -20.07 -5.94
CA LEU A 16 -6.83 -20.41 -5.46
C LEU A 16 -7.57 -19.16 -4.94
N LEU A 17 -8.87 -19.09 -5.18
CA LEU A 17 -9.71 -18.01 -4.65
C LEU A 17 -9.80 -18.06 -3.12
N VAL A 18 -9.76 -19.25 -2.56
CA VAL A 18 -9.80 -19.50 -1.12
C VAL A 18 -8.56 -20.27 -0.70
N THR A 19 -7.92 -19.86 0.38
CA THR A 19 -6.77 -20.55 0.97
C THR A 19 -6.94 -20.68 2.48
N SER A 20 -6.25 -21.60 3.12
CA SER A 20 -6.22 -21.66 4.58
C SER A 20 -5.48 -20.44 5.13
N PHE A 21 -5.87 -20.00 6.35
CA PHE A 21 -5.21 -18.86 6.97
C PHE A 21 -3.72 -19.11 7.23
N ASP A 22 -3.34 -20.34 7.59
CA ASP A 22 -1.94 -20.70 7.81
C ASP A 22 -1.10 -20.61 6.51
N ALA A 23 -1.67 -21.00 5.37
CA ALA A 23 -1.02 -20.81 4.08
C ALA A 23 -0.89 -19.33 3.70
N TYR A 24 -1.92 -18.51 3.96
CA TYR A 24 -1.89 -17.08 3.77
C TYR A 24 -0.82 -16.41 4.64
N GLU A 25 -0.76 -16.73 5.93
CA GLU A 25 0.23 -16.22 6.87
C GLU A 25 1.65 -16.53 6.41
N LYS A 26 1.93 -17.79 6.05
CA LYS A 26 3.23 -18.20 5.51
C LYS A 26 3.60 -17.44 4.25
N TYR A 27 2.65 -17.31 3.33
CA TYR A 27 2.84 -16.58 2.07
C TYR A 27 3.23 -15.13 2.30
N GLN A 28 2.58 -14.44 3.24
CA GLN A 28 2.80 -13.02 3.53
C GLN A 28 4.05 -12.75 4.37
N THR A 29 4.42 -13.65 5.28
CA THR A 29 5.47 -13.38 6.28
C THR A 29 6.81 -14.06 6.00
N GLN A 30 6.82 -15.13 5.20
CA GLN A 30 8.06 -15.83 4.84
C GLN A 30 8.76 -15.16 3.66
N ARG A 31 10.05 -15.46 3.50
CA ARG A 31 10.86 -15.03 2.36
C ARG A 31 11.31 -16.25 1.57
N GLY A 32 11.42 -16.10 0.27
CA GLY A 32 11.88 -17.16 -0.63
C GLY A 32 10.99 -17.35 -1.85
N SER A 33 11.01 -18.53 -2.45
CA SER A 33 10.13 -18.85 -3.55
C SER A 33 8.68 -18.99 -3.09
N ASN A 34 7.73 -18.57 -3.92
CA ASN A 34 6.30 -18.65 -3.64
C ASN A 34 5.86 -17.88 -2.37
N THR A 35 6.40 -16.67 -2.21
CA THR A 35 6.03 -15.73 -1.15
C THR A 35 5.55 -14.41 -1.73
N ALA A 36 4.89 -13.59 -0.93
CA ALA A 36 4.34 -12.32 -1.35
C ALA A 36 5.41 -11.36 -1.88
N TRP A 37 5.08 -10.66 -2.93
CA TRP A 37 5.92 -9.65 -3.55
C TRP A 37 5.74 -8.30 -2.86
N THR A 38 6.69 -7.39 -3.05
CA THR A 38 6.62 -6.04 -2.45
C THR A 38 5.32 -5.30 -2.79
N TRP A 39 4.81 -5.43 -4.00
CA TRP A 39 3.54 -4.80 -4.39
C TRP A 39 2.31 -5.36 -3.65
N GLU A 40 2.34 -6.65 -3.25
CA GLU A 40 1.31 -7.23 -2.38
C GLU A 40 1.43 -6.70 -0.95
N HIS A 41 2.66 -6.51 -0.48
CA HIS A 41 2.92 -5.84 0.81
C HIS A 41 2.50 -4.36 0.79
N GLN A 42 2.61 -3.65 -0.35
CA GLN A 42 2.04 -2.32 -0.50
C GLN A 42 0.53 -2.33 -0.26
N ALA A 43 -0.19 -3.34 -0.80
CA ALA A 43 -1.62 -3.49 -0.54
C ALA A 43 -1.93 -3.77 0.94
N MET A 44 -1.07 -4.52 1.65
CA MET A 44 -1.22 -4.77 3.08
C MET A 44 -1.19 -3.51 3.94
N THR A 45 -0.58 -2.42 3.48
CA THR A 45 -0.62 -1.14 4.20
C THR A 45 -2.05 -0.62 4.39
N ARG A 46 -2.95 -0.96 3.46
CA ARG A 46 -4.36 -0.54 3.44
C ARG A 46 -5.35 -1.66 3.69
N ALA A 47 -4.88 -2.89 3.82
CA ALA A 47 -5.72 -4.04 4.07
C ALA A 47 -6.41 -3.94 5.44
N ARG A 48 -7.62 -4.47 5.51
CA ARG A 48 -8.42 -4.56 6.73
C ARG A 48 -9.24 -5.83 6.73
N PHE A 49 -9.48 -6.37 7.89
CA PHE A 49 -10.46 -7.44 8.05
C PHE A 49 -11.87 -6.91 7.76
N VAL A 50 -12.67 -7.69 7.05
CA VAL A 50 -14.03 -7.26 6.63
C VAL A 50 -15.11 -8.13 7.26
N LEU A 51 -14.94 -9.47 7.24
CA LEU A 51 -15.95 -10.41 7.68
C LEU A 51 -15.29 -11.68 8.20
N GLY A 52 -15.85 -12.24 9.29
CA GLY A 52 -15.40 -13.46 9.95
C GLY A 52 -15.55 -13.35 11.45
N ASN A 53 -14.99 -14.31 12.19
CA ASN A 53 -14.98 -14.28 13.65
C ASN A 53 -13.80 -13.45 14.20
N GLU A 54 -13.86 -13.08 15.49
CA GLU A 54 -12.85 -12.26 16.14
C GLU A 54 -11.45 -12.89 16.14
N ALA A 55 -11.37 -14.22 16.25
CA ALA A 55 -10.07 -14.91 16.21
C ALA A 55 -9.39 -14.78 14.85
N LEU A 56 -10.15 -14.83 13.76
CA LEU A 56 -9.61 -14.57 12.42
C LEU A 56 -9.24 -13.10 12.22
N ALA A 57 -10.03 -12.18 12.78
CA ALA A 57 -9.70 -10.75 12.75
C ALA A 57 -8.36 -10.48 13.45
N ALA A 58 -8.18 -10.99 14.67
CA ALA A 58 -6.94 -10.84 15.42
C ALA A 58 -5.73 -11.46 14.71
N ARG A 59 -5.88 -12.63 14.09
CA ARG A 59 -4.82 -13.26 13.29
C ARG A 59 -4.48 -12.43 12.07
N PHE A 60 -5.50 -11.90 11.37
CA PHE A 60 -5.28 -11.02 10.20
C PHE A 60 -4.50 -9.77 10.59
N ASP A 61 -4.88 -9.11 11.68
CA ASP A 61 -4.21 -7.91 12.16
C ASP A 61 -2.75 -8.20 12.55
N ALA A 62 -2.49 -9.36 13.18
CA ALA A 62 -1.13 -9.80 13.50
C ALA A 62 -0.27 -10.03 12.24
N VAL A 63 -0.82 -10.69 11.21
CA VAL A 63 -0.12 -10.87 9.92
C VAL A 63 0.13 -9.53 9.26
N ARG A 64 -0.88 -8.65 9.20
CA ARG A 64 -0.72 -7.31 8.64
C ARG A 64 0.38 -6.53 9.36
N GLU A 65 0.38 -6.53 10.69
CA GLU A 65 1.41 -5.83 11.48
C GLU A 65 2.79 -6.42 11.21
N ALA A 66 2.94 -7.75 11.21
CA ALA A 66 4.20 -8.41 10.90
C ALA A 66 4.75 -8.01 9.50
N VAL A 67 3.88 -7.90 8.50
CA VAL A 67 4.26 -7.48 7.14
C VAL A 67 4.71 -6.03 7.10
N ILE A 68 3.93 -5.10 7.65
CA ILE A 68 4.23 -3.67 7.53
C ILE A 68 5.38 -3.22 8.42
N THR A 69 5.71 -3.98 9.49
CA THR A 69 6.84 -3.70 10.39
C THR A 69 8.08 -4.56 10.09
N ALA A 70 8.04 -5.40 9.07
CA ALA A 70 9.20 -6.21 8.67
C ALA A 70 10.38 -5.30 8.29
N PRO A 71 11.61 -5.64 8.72
CA PRO A 71 12.80 -4.87 8.35
C PRO A 71 13.02 -4.92 6.83
N ARG A 72 13.34 -3.77 6.25
CA ARG A 72 13.55 -3.62 4.80
C ARG A 72 14.78 -2.77 4.52
N ASP A 73 15.49 -3.10 3.44
CA ASP A 73 16.49 -2.20 2.87
C ASP A 73 15.78 -1.04 2.15
N ALA A 74 16.11 0.19 2.52
CA ALA A 74 15.45 1.39 2.02
C ALA A 74 15.66 1.57 0.51
N THR A 75 16.87 1.28 0.02
CA THR A 75 17.23 1.45 -1.40
C THR A 75 16.53 0.41 -2.27
N ALA A 76 16.55 -0.85 -1.85
CA ALA A 76 15.87 -1.94 -2.55
C ALA A 76 14.35 -1.71 -2.59
N LEU A 77 13.75 -1.33 -1.45
CA LEU A 77 12.32 -1.03 -1.38
C LEU A 77 11.94 0.13 -2.30
N ALA A 78 12.71 1.22 -2.28
CA ALA A 78 12.46 2.37 -3.15
C ALA A 78 12.51 1.97 -4.63
N TYR A 79 13.54 1.20 -5.03
CA TYR A 79 13.68 0.72 -6.40
C TYR A 79 12.49 -0.12 -6.86
N GLU A 80 12.05 -1.08 -6.04
CA GLU A 80 10.92 -1.96 -6.36
C GLU A 80 9.60 -1.19 -6.47
N ILE A 81 9.37 -0.24 -5.56
CA ILE A 81 8.15 0.60 -5.57
C ILE A 81 8.13 1.52 -6.79
N VAL A 82 9.24 2.16 -7.12
CA VAL A 82 9.35 3.01 -8.32
C VAL A 82 9.15 2.17 -9.58
N ALA A 83 9.80 1.01 -9.69
CA ALA A 83 9.64 0.11 -10.83
C ALA A 83 8.18 -0.33 -11.02
N MET A 84 7.47 -0.64 -9.94
CA MET A 84 6.04 -0.98 -10.00
C MET A 84 5.21 0.23 -10.41
N ARG A 85 5.52 1.44 -9.89
CA ARG A 85 4.82 2.67 -10.28
C ARG A 85 4.95 2.95 -11.77
N GLU A 86 6.14 2.76 -12.34
CA GLU A 86 6.37 2.92 -13.78
C GLU A 86 5.55 1.90 -14.60
N LYS A 87 5.47 0.65 -14.16
CA LYS A 87 4.61 -0.36 -14.82
C LYS A 87 3.14 0.04 -14.80
N VAL A 88 2.63 0.53 -13.67
CA VAL A 88 1.24 1.01 -13.56
C VAL A 88 1.03 2.21 -14.48
N ARG A 89 1.97 3.15 -14.55
CA ARG A 89 1.89 4.31 -15.43
C ARG A 89 1.88 3.92 -16.91
N ALA A 90 2.75 3.00 -17.30
CA ALA A 90 2.80 2.48 -18.67
C ALA A 90 1.53 1.75 -19.10
N ALA A 91 0.85 1.07 -18.16
CA ALA A 91 -0.43 0.41 -18.42
C ALA A 91 -1.62 1.38 -18.58
N HIS A 92 -1.47 2.64 -18.12
CA HIS A 92 -2.54 3.65 -18.13
C HIS A 92 -2.11 4.93 -18.87
N LEU A 93 -1.54 4.77 -20.07
CA LEU A 93 -1.11 5.90 -20.88
C LEU A 93 -2.30 6.76 -21.30
N VAL A 94 -2.22 8.05 -20.97
CA VAL A 94 -3.21 9.05 -21.37
C VAL A 94 -2.79 9.62 -22.73
N ARG A 95 -3.74 9.67 -23.68
CA ARG A 95 -3.50 10.21 -25.02
C ARG A 95 -3.80 11.72 -25.04
N GLY A 96 -2.94 12.49 -25.71
CA GLY A 96 -3.07 13.93 -25.87
C GLY A 96 -2.67 14.71 -24.61
N GLU A 97 -3.18 15.94 -24.49
CA GLU A 97 -2.86 16.88 -23.40
C GLU A 97 -3.75 16.69 -22.14
N ARG A 98 -4.42 15.56 -22.02
CA ARG A 98 -5.29 15.28 -20.87
C ARG A 98 -4.46 14.86 -19.66
N PHE A 99 -4.85 15.32 -18.49
CA PHE A 99 -4.32 14.87 -17.22
C PHE A 99 -5.28 13.85 -16.59
N ASP A 100 -4.84 12.62 -16.40
CA ASP A 100 -5.56 11.63 -15.61
C ASP A 100 -5.22 11.84 -14.14
N VAL A 101 -6.20 12.32 -13.37
CA VAL A 101 -6.05 12.61 -11.93
C VAL A 101 -5.59 11.41 -11.11
N LYS A 102 -5.79 10.20 -11.61
CA LYS A 102 -5.39 8.97 -10.94
C LYS A 102 -3.99 8.50 -11.34
N HIS A 103 -3.70 8.35 -12.64
CA HIS A 103 -2.52 7.63 -13.11
C HIS A 103 -1.41 8.52 -13.69
N SER A 104 -1.71 9.76 -14.10
CA SER A 104 -0.67 10.68 -14.58
C SER A 104 0.40 10.95 -13.53
N ALA A 105 1.58 11.39 -13.94
CA ALA A 105 2.62 11.83 -13.02
C ALA A 105 2.09 12.99 -12.15
N GLY A 106 2.27 12.92 -10.84
CA GLY A 106 1.66 13.84 -9.88
C GLY A 106 0.20 13.53 -9.53
N GLY A 107 -0.37 12.45 -10.06
CA GLY A 107 -1.73 12.00 -9.76
C GLY A 107 -1.83 11.25 -8.42
N MET A 108 -3.04 10.77 -8.11
CA MET A 108 -3.34 10.13 -6.82
C MET A 108 -2.49 8.91 -6.54
N VAL A 109 -2.19 8.11 -7.56
CA VAL A 109 -1.38 6.88 -7.40
C VAL A 109 0.04 7.21 -6.93
N ASP A 110 0.62 8.34 -7.33
CA ASP A 110 1.95 8.74 -6.83
C ASP A 110 1.92 8.98 -5.32
N VAL A 111 0.91 9.69 -4.82
CA VAL A 111 0.73 9.92 -3.39
C VAL A 111 0.51 8.59 -2.64
N GLU A 112 -0.30 7.69 -3.21
CA GLU A 112 -0.56 6.38 -2.62
C GLU A 112 0.71 5.53 -2.51
N PHE A 113 1.56 5.54 -3.53
CA PHE A 113 2.84 4.82 -3.53
C PHE A 113 3.84 5.40 -2.53
N VAL A 114 3.91 6.73 -2.40
CA VAL A 114 4.72 7.39 -1.37
C VAL A 114 4.27 7.00 0.03
N VAL A 115 2.97 7.04 0.30
CA VAL A 115 2.44 6.63 1.61
C VAL A 115 2.73 5.17 1.92
N GLN A 116 2.56 4.28 0.94
CA GLN A 116 2.88 2.86 1.09
C GLN A 116 4.36 2.63 1.38
N TYR A 117 5.25 3.36 0.69
CA TYR A 117 6.69 3.34 0.98
C TYR A 117 6.99 3.78 2.41
N LEU A 118 6.44 4.91 2.86
CA LEU A 118 6.65 5.42 4.20
C LEU A 118 6.17 4.44 5.28
N VAL A 119 5.00 3.82 5.07
CA VAL A 119 4.48 2.80 6.00
C VAL A 119 5.39 1.58 6.02
N LEU A 120 5.76 1.02 4.86
CA LEU A 120 6.58 -0.20 4.80
C LEU A 120 8.00 0.00 5.33
N LEU A 121 8.56 1.19 5.19
CA LEU A 121 9.92 1.46 5.65
C LEU A 121 9.97 1.84 7.13
N HIS A 122 9.02 2.65 7.60
CA HIS A 122 9.14 3.36 8.86
C HIS A 122 8.18 2.92 9.97
N SER A 123 7.13 2.10 9.68
CA SER A 123 6.14 1.75 10.72
C SER A 123 6.70 0.89 11.85
N ARG A 124 7.89 0.30 11.68
CA ARG A 124 8.58 -0.41 12.75
C ARG A 124 9.00 0.53 13.88
N GLU A 125 9.64 1.65 13.54
CA GLU A 125 10.13 2.68 14.47
C GLU A 125 9.06 3.73 14.79
N HIS A 126 8.07 3.90 13.90
CA HIS A 126 7.01 4.90 14.03
C HIS A 126 5.61 4.26 14.11
N PRO A 127 5.15 3.83 15.30
CA PRO A 127 3.85 3.16 15.48
C PRO A 127 2.65 3.96 14.96
N ALA A 128 2.77 5.29 14.90
CA ALA A 128 1.73 6.18 14.37
C ALA A 128 1.38 5.89 12.90
N LEU A 129 2.29 5.24 12.14
CA LEU A 129 2.07 4.86 10.74
C LEU A 129 1.38 3.50 10.56
N ARG A 130 1.22 2.69 11.62
CA ARG A 130 0.66 1.34 11.52
C ARG A 130 -0.84 1.33 11.26
N ALA A 131 -1.57 2.29 11.84
CA ALA A 131 -3.02 2.35 11.70
C ALA A 131 -3.43 2.79 10.27
N ASN A 132 -4.37 2.05 9.66
CA ASN A 132 -4.92 2.40 8.36
C ASN A 132 -5.91 3.58 8.50
N THR A 133 -5.39 4.79 8.63
CA THR A 133 -6.18 6.03 8.81
C THR A 133 -6.36 6.83 7.51
N GLY A 134 -5.95 6.24 6.38
CA GLY A 134 -6.02 6.88 5.06
C GLY A 134 -4.81 7.76 4.73
N ASN A 135 -4.58 7.99 3.44
CA ASN A 135 -3.36 8.63 2.93
C ASN A 135 -3.13 10.03 3.51
N ILE A 136 -4.18 10.85 3.62
CA ILE A 136 -4.10 12.22 4.15
C ILE A 136 -3.54 12.23 5.59
N ASN A 137 -4.08 11.37 6.45
CA ASN A 137 -3.61 11.33 7.84
C ASN A 137 -2.22 10.71 7.95
N LEU A 138 -1.89 9.72 7.12
CA LEU A 138 -0.57 9.09 7.12
C LEU A 138 0.52 10.07 6.64
N LEU A 139 0.25 10.93 5.65
CA LEU A 139 1.15 12.00 5.23
C LEU A 139 1.45 12.99 6.35
N ARG A 140 0.41 13.44 7.06
CA ARG A 140 0.55 14.35 8.21
C ARG A 140 1.35 13.71 9.35
N ARG A 141 1.09 12.43 9.64
CA ARG A 141 1.84 11.68 10.65
C ARG A 141 3.30 11.48 10.27
N ALA A 142 3.57 11.22 8.99
CA ALA A 142 4.94 11.09 8.50
C ALA A 142 5.71 12.42 8.62
N GLU A 143 5.07 13.55 8.30
CA GLU A 143 5.67 14.87 8.51
C GLU A 143 5.89 15.16 10.00
N ALA A 144 4.91 14.92 10.85
CA ALA A 144 5.03 15.10 12.30
C ALA A 144 6.14 14.21 12.92
N ALA A 145 6.44 13.07 12.31
CA ALA A 145 7.53 12.17 12.69
C ALA A 145 8.89 12.58 12.09
N GLY A 146 8.97 13.67 11.32
CA GLY A 146 10.19 14.13 10.67
C GLY A 146 10.65 13.29 9.47
N LEU A 147 9.77 12.42 8.95
CA LEU A 147 10.06 11.57 7.78
C LEU A 147 9.86 12.30 6.45
N LEU A 148 9.19 13.42 6.48
CA LEU A 148 9.02 14.35 5.36
C LEU A 148 9.48 15.74 5.80
N PRO A 149 10.00 16.57 4.86
CA PRO A 149 10.29 17.98 5.15
C PRO A 149 9.02 18.72 5.61
N ALA A 150 9.20 19.75 6.44
CA ALA A 150 8.10 20.57 6.95
C ALA A 150 7.26 21.15 5.81
N GLY A 151 5.93 21.01 5.90
CA GLY A 151 4.96 21.47 4.92
C GLY A 151 4.68 20.46 3.79
N VAL A 152 5.60 19.55 3.47
CA VAL A 152 5.44 18.61 2.33
C VAL A 152 4.30 17.63 2.56
N GLY A 153 4.15 17.11 3.77
CA GLY A 153 3.07 16.19 4.11
C GLY A 153 1.70 16.84 4.02
N GLU A 154 1.56 18.06 4.53
CA GLU A 154 0.31 18.82 4.44
C GLU A 154 -0.03 19.23 3.00
N ASP A 155 0.96 19.69 2.22
CA ASP A 155 0.77 20.06 0.82
C ASP A 155 0.34 18.85 -0.03
N ALA A 156 1.01 17.71 0.14
CA ALA A 156 0.64 16.47 -0.53
C ALA A 156 -0.76 15.97 -0.12
N ALA A 157 -1.11 16.09 1.16
CA ALA A 157 -2.44 15.75 1.68
C ALA A 157 -3.54 16.64 1.05
N ASN A 158 -3.28 17.94 0.91
CA ASN A 158 -4.20 18.88 0.30
C ASN A 158 -4.34 18.64 -1.21
N ALA A 159 -3.24 18.40 -1.91
CA ALA A 159 -3.26 18.03 -3.33
C ALA A 159 -4.06 16.72 -3.55
N TYR A 160 -3.80 15.69 -2.76
CA TYR A 160 -4.54 14.42 -2.83
C TYR A 160 -6.03 14.60 -2.58
N ARG A 161 -6.42 15.45 -1.61
CA ARG A 161 -7.83 15.78 -1.36
C ARG A 161 -8.50 16.43 -2.57
N ARG A 162 -7.82 17.37 -3.22
CA ARG A 162 -8.33 18.05 -4.43
C ARG A 162 -8.49 17.05 -5.59
N LEU A 163 -7.49 16.20 -5.83
CA LEU A 163 -7.57 15.19 -6.88
C LEU A 163 -8.75 14.23 -6.66
N ARG A 164 -9.02 13.83 -5.41
CA ARG A 164 -10.18 13.00 -5.07
C ARG A 164 -11.53 13.69 -5.26
N GLN A 165 -11.60 15.00 -5.17
CA GLN A 165 -12.84 15.74 -5.40
C GLN A 165 -13.20 15.84 -6.88
N VAL A 166 -12.22 15.71 -7.78
CA VAL A 166 -12.41 15.78 -9.25
C VAL A 166 -12.60 14.39 -9.87
N GLN A 167 -12.28 13.32 -9.17
CA GLN A 167 -12.47 11.94 -9.61
C GLN A 167 -13.94 11.54 -9.57
#